data_f4c6ed06b35623b7fa8dbbc1753a08f2
#
_entry.id   f4c6ed06b35623b7fa8dbbc1753a08f2
#
_cell.length_a   1.000
_cell.length_b   1.000
_cell.length_c   1.000
_cell.angle_alpha   90.00
_cell.angle_beta   90.00
_cell.angle_gamma   90.00
#
_symmetry.space_group_name_H-M   'P 1'
#
loop_
_entity.id
_entity.type
_entity.pdbx_description
1 polymer ?
#
loop_
_entity_poly.entity_id
_entity_poly.type
_entity_poly.pdbx_seq_one_letter_code
_entity_poly.pdbx_strand_id
1 'polypeptide(L)'
;MSGLKTSKKQSVQPQSQPQYEVADVLNILGSKLENLELNSWQLRTLFALKKCRTSALGGHIDACDECGNVSISYNSCRNRHCPKCQGKNREKWIENRENELLPVPYFTHFLLFVLIVFVIRFA
;
A
#
# COMPACT_ATOMS: atom_id res chain seq x y z
N MET A 1 38.54 -14.29 7.63
CA MET A 1 38.28 -13.42 6.45
C MET A 1 36.81 -13.04 6.47
N SER A 2 36.53 -11.86 6.98
CA SER A 2 35.14 -11.38 7.18
C SER A 2 34.72 -10.57 5.97
N GLY A 3 33.83 -11.11 5.12
CA GLY A 3 33.23 -10.40 4.00
C GLY A 3 32.12 -9.50 4.49
N LEU A 4 32.34 -8.21 4.62
CA LEU A 4 31.29 -7.21 4.78
C LEU A 4 30.43 -7.16 3.52
N LYS A 5 29.20 -7.63 3.61
CA LYS A 5 28.19 -7.37 2.59
C LYS A 5 27.67 -5.93 2.78
N THR A 6 28.23 -5.01 2.03
CA THR A 6 27.71 -3.66 1.90
C THR A 6 26.33 -3.73 1.23
N SER A 7 25.31 -3.59 2.05
CA SER A 7 23.93 -3.38 1.57
C SER A 7 23.89 -2.03 0.84
N LYS A 8 23.75 -2.06 -0.48
CA LYS A 8 23.45 -0.88 -1.28
C LYS A 8 22.10 -0.34 -0.83
N LYS A 9 22.11 0.76 -0.10
CA LYS A 9 20.96 1.59 0.20
C LYS A 9 20.47 2.15 -1.14
N GLN A 10 19.47 1.49 -1.75
CA GLN A 10 18.77 2.05 -2.90
C GLN A 10 18.08 3.33 -2.43
N SER A 11 18.45 4.44 -3.05
CA SER A 11 17.77 5.73 -2.90
C SER A 11 16.33 5.56 -3.39
N VAL A 12 15.41 5.42 -2.44
CA VAL A 12 13.98 5.48 -2.71
C VAL A 12 13.71 6.85 -3.30
N GLN A 13 13.36 6.90 -4.58
CA GLN A 13 12.90 8.12 -5.21
C GLN A 13 11.64 8.59 -4.47
N PRO A 14 11.49 9.89 -4.22
CA PRO A 14 10.29 10.42 -3.60
C PRO A 14 9.12 10.12 -4.54
N GLN A 15 8.34 9.11 -4.17
CA GLN A 15 7.07 8.84 -4.84
C GLN A 15 6.24 10.11 -4.70
N SER A 16 5.77 10.67 -5.80
CA SER A 16 4.86 11.80 -5.80
C SER A 16 3.68 11.45 -4.91
N GLN A 17 3.58 12.11 -3.76
CA GLN A 17 2.46 11.87 -2.86
C GLN A 17 1.17 12.20 -3.61
N PRO A 18 0.15 11.34 -3.53
CA PRO A 18 -1.11 11.62 -4.19
C PRO A 18 -1.68 12.94 -3.65
N GLN A 19 -2.18 13.78 -4.54
CA GLN A 19 -2.74 15.08 -4.20
C GLN A 19 -3.92 14.98 -3.21
N TYR A 20 -4.64 13.86 -3.24
CA TYR A 20 -5.76 13.58 -2.33
C TYR A 20 -5.57 12.21 -1.68
N GLU A 21 -5.83 12.17 -0.39
CA GLU A 21 -5.85 10.92 0.37
C GLU A 21 -7.29 10.42 0.56
N VAL A 22 -7.43 9.13 0.87
CA VAL A 22 -8.76 8.54 1.18
C VAL A 22 -9.45 9.28 2.33
N ALA A 23 -8.69 9.77 3.30
CA ALA A 23 -9.22 10.56 4.41
C ALA A 23 -9.87 11.88 3.93
N ASP A 24 -9.29 12.53 2.92
CA ASP A 24 -9.83 13.79 2.35
C ASP A 24 -11.16 13.53 1.66
N VAL A 25 -11.24 12.47 0.86
CA VAL A 25 -12.49 12.04 0.21
C VAL A 25 -13.56 11.73 1.26
N LEU A 26 -13.22 11.02 2.33
CA LEU A 26 -14.14 10.70 3.43
C LEU A 26 -14.58 11.94 4.21
N ASN A 27 -13.73 12.96 4.31
CA ASN A 27 -14.11 14.24 4.92
C ASN A 27 -15.10 15.02 4.06
N ILE A 28 -14.90 15.03 2.75
CA ILE A 28 -15.81 15.67 1.78
C ILE A 28 -17.20 14.97 1.79
N LEU A 29 -17.20 13.64 1.89
CA LEU A 29 -18.42 12.83 1.93
C LEU A 29 -19.10 12.81 3.30
N GLY A 30 -18.52 13.43 4.33
CA GLY A 30 -18.87 13.27 5.74
C GLY A 30 -20.37 13.27 6.05
N SER A 31 -21.12 14.29 5.60
CA SER A 31 -22.57 14.37 5.82
C SER A 31 -23.39 13.40 4.96
N LYS A 32 -22.86 13.02 3.78
CA LYS A 32 -23.52 12.05 2.91
C LYS A 32 -23.34 10.60 3.39
N LEU A 33 -22.27 10.32 4.13
CA LEU A 33 -22.01 9.00 4.71
C LEU A 33 -23.05 8.62 5.78
N GLU A 34 -23.59 9.61 6.50
CA GLU A 34 -24.62 9.39 7.51
C GLU A 34 -25.98 9.01 6.89
N ASN A 35 -26.21 9.44 5.65
CA ASN A 35 -27.43 9.11 4.90
C ASN A 35 -27.37 7.75 4.17
N LEU A 36 -26.20 7.10 4.16
CA LEU A 36 -26.06 5.77 3.62
C LEU A 36 -26.43 4.74 4.69
N GLU A 37 -27.28 3.80 4.34
CA GLU A 37 -27.63 2.65 5.21
C GLU A 37 -26.43 1.69 5.34
N LEU A 38 -25.38 2.14 6.02
CA LEU A 38 -24.17 1.38 6.22
C LEU A 38 -24.28 0.50 7.48
N ASN A 39 -23.81 -0.72 7.36
CA ASN A 39 -23.68 -1.61 8.51
C ASN A 39 -22.64 -1.07 9.49
N SER A 40 -22.83 -1.32 10.78
CA SER A 40 -21.93 -0.90 11.87
C SER A 40 -20.47 -1.24 11.59
N TRP A 41 -20.21 -2.37 10.96
CA TRP A 41 -18.86 -2.79 10.60
C TRP A 41 -18.24 -1.91 9.49
N GLN A 42 -19.03 -1.54 8.50
CA GLN A 42 -18.61 -0.63 7.42
C GLN A 42 -18.29 0.76 7.98
N LEU A 43 -19.14 1.29 8.86
CA LEU A 43 -18.91 2.55 9.54
C LEU A 43 -17.62 2.53 10.37
N ARG A 44 -17.38 1.47 11.15
CA ARG A 44 -16.11 1.30 11.90
C ARG A 44 -14.90 1.37 10.99
N THR A 45 -14.97 0.70 9.84
CA THR A 45 -13.87 0.71 8.86
C THR A 45 -13.62 2.11 8.31
N LEU A 46 -14.66 2.83 7.90
CA LEU A 46 -14.54 4.20 7.38
C LEU A 46 -13.98 5.16 8.43
N PHE A 47 -14.43 5.07 9.68
CA PHE A 47 -13.89 5.87 10.78
C PHE A 47 -12.42 5.54 11.05
N ALA A 48 -12.03 4.28 10.97
CA ALA A 48 -10.63 3.87 11.13
C ALA A 48 -9.74 4.45 10.01
N LEU A 49 -10.22 4.42 8.77
CA LEU A 49 -9.52 5.01 7.62
C LEU A 49 -9.36 6.53 7.77
N LYS A 50 -10.42 7.21 8.16
CA LYS A 50 -10.44 8.66 8.39
C LYS A 50 -9.45 9.09 9.47
N LYS A 51 -9.33 8.34 10.56
CA LYS A 51 -8.45 8.64 11.69
C LYS A 51 -7.01 8.13 11.51
N CYS A 52 -6.71 7.41 10.43
CA CYS A 52 -5.41 6.82 10.22
C CYS A 52 -4.29 7.86 10.13
N ARG A 53 -3.27 7.71 10.97
CA ARG A 53 -2.12 8.61 11.07
C ARG A 53 -2.51 10.08 11.37
N THR A 54 -3.49 10.24 12.22
CA THR A 54 -3.87 11.54 12.79
C THR A 54 -3.70 11.52 14.30
N SER A 55 -3.73 12.70 14.90
CA SER A 55 -3.67 12.84 16.37
C SER A 55 -4.78 12.09 17.12
N ALA A 56 -5.91 11.79 16.44
CA ALA A 56 -7.03 11.05 17.01
C ALA A 56 -6.70 9.61 17.45
N LEU A 57 -5.63 9.00 16.86
CA LEU A 57 -5.12 7.69 17.26
C LEU A 57 -3.90 7.77 18.17
N GLY A 58 -3.53 8.98 18.62
CA GLY A 58 -2.30 9.22 19.35
C GLY A 58 -1.07 9.13 18.48
N GLY A 59 0.09 9.27 19.08
CA GLY A 59 1.38 9.25 18.41
C GLY A 59 2.51 9.09 19.39
N HIS A 60 3.73 9.04 18.85
CA HIS A 60 4.97 9.05 19.61
C HIS A 60 5.93 10.08 19.03
N ILE A 61 6.82 10.52 19.86
CA ILE A 61 7.86 11.47 19.52
C ILE A 61 9.15 10.71 19.39
N ASP A 62 9.77 10.81 18.21
CA ASP A 62 11.07 10.26 17.93
C ASP A 62 12.11 11.40 17.95
N ALA A 63 13.11 11.29 18.79
CA ALA A 63 14.24 12.21 18.84
C ALA A 63 15.48 11.53 18.28
N CYS A 64 16.21 12.22 17.43
CA CYS A 64 17.49 11.74 16.94
C CYS A 64 18.58 12.07 17.96
N ASP A 65 19.29 11.07 18.44
CA ASP A 65 20.36 11.22 19.44
C ASP A 65 21.59 11.98 18.88
N GLU A 66 21.79 11.92 17.55
CA GLU A 66 22.95 12.56 16.91
C GLU A 66 22.71 14.04 16.58
N CYS A 67 21.55 14.39 16.05
CA CYS A 67 21.25 15.76 15.57
C CYS A 67 20.22 16.51 16.43
N GLY A 68 19.61 15.86 17.42
CA GLY A 68 18.57 16.45 18.27
C GLY A 68 17.25 16.76 17.55
N ASN A 69 17.12 16.34 16.28
CA ASN A 69 15.90 16.60 15.53
C ASN A 69 14.74 15.75 16.09
N VAL A 70 13.62 16.41 16.32
CA VAL A 70 12.41 15.79 16.89
C VAL A 70 11.37 15.63 15.79
N SER A 71 10.83 14.43 15.63
CA SER A 71 9.73 14.14 14.70
C SER A 71 8.56 13.49 15.43
N ILE A 72 7.35 13.83 15.00
CA ILE A 72 6.12 13.26 15.55
C ILE A 72 5.59 12.22 14.56
N SER A 73 5.45 10.99 15.05
CA SER A 73 4.89 9.88 14.29
C SER A 73 3.53 9.48 14.84
N TYR A 74 2.49 9.64 14.04
CA TYR A 74 1.13 9.26 14.44
C TYR A 74 0.85 7.78 14.22
N ASN A 75 0.07 7.19 15.11
CA ASN A 75 -0.29 5.79 15.08
C ASN A 75 -1.16 5.44 13.84
N SER A 76 -0.94 4.24 13.32
CA SER A 76 -1.68 3.71 12.19
C SER A 76 -2.97 3.00 12.64
N CYS A 77 -3.99 2.99 11.78
CA CYS A 77 -5.26 2.31 12.09
C CYS A 77 -5.16 0.78 12.01
N ARG A 78 -4.07 0.23 11.46
CA ARG A 78 -3.84 -1.21 11.23
C ARG A 78 -4.97 -1.92 10.48
N ASN A 79 -5.85 -1.17 9.84
CA ASN A 79 -6.95 -1.74 9.08
C ASN A 79 -6.46 -2.31 7.75
N ARG A 80 -6.91 -3.52 7.39
CA ARG A 80 -6.56 -4.20 6.14
C ARG A 80 -7.00 -3.45 4.88
N HIS A 81 -8.01 -2.60 4.98
CA HIS A 81 -8.52 -1.79 3.87
C HIS A 81 -7.83 -0.43 3.74
N CYS A 82 -6.93 -0.09 4.65
CA CYS A 82 -6.25 1.19 4.64
C CYS A 82 -5.06 1.19 3.66
N PRO A 83 -5.08 2.00 2.59
CA PRO A 83 -3.98 2.06 1.64
C PRO A 83 -2.68 2.54 2.27
N LYS A 84 -2.74 3.46 3.24
CA LYS A 84 -1.56 3.93 3.98
C LYS A 84 -0.91 2.83 4.82
N CYS A 85 -1.70 1.99 5.48
CA CYS A 85 -1.19 0.91 6.32
C CYS A 85 -0.70 -0.29 5.50
N GLN A 86 -1.30 -0.54 4.34
CA GLN A 86 -0.99 -1.69 3.49
C GLN A 86 0.12 -1.41 2.46
N GLY A 87 0.50 -0.15 2.24
CA GLY A 87 1.53 0.21 1.26
C GLY A 87 2.80 -0.62 1.41
N LYS A 88 3.38 -0.64 2.60
CA LYS A 88 4.61 -1.40 2.91
C LYS A 88 4.45 -2.92 2.70
N ASN A 89 3.31 -3.48 3.08
CA ASN A 89 3.04 -4.91 2.89
C ASN A 89 2.85 -5.24 1.40
N ARG A 90 2.22 -4.34 0.66
CA ARG A 90 2.05 -4.45 -0.78
C ARG A 90 3.40 -4.42 -1.51
N GLU A 91 4.28 -3.49 -1.17
CA GLU A 91 5.63 -3.39 -1.74
C GLU A 91 6.41 -4.69 -1.51
N LYS A 92 6.43 -5.18 -0.27
CA LYS A 92 7.08 -6.45 0.06
C LYS A 92 6.48 -7.64 -0.68
N TRP A 93 5.17 -7.65 -0.89
CA TRP A 93 4.51 -8.69 -1.64
C TRP A 93 4.90 -8.64 -3.13
N ILE A 94 4.96 -7.45 -3.72
CA ILE A 94 5.40 -7.26 -5.11
C ILE A 94 6.84 -7.72 -5.27
N GLU A 95 7.75 -7.28 -4.40
CA GLU A 95 9.15 -7.69 -4.40
C GLU A 95 9.31 -9.21 -4.34
N ASN A 96 8.56 -9.87 -3.46
CA ASN A 96 8.58 -11.33 -3.37
C ASN A 96 8.07 -11.98 -4.67
N ARG A 97 7.03 -11.44 -5.29
CA ARG A 97 6.50 -11.95 -6.57
C ARG A 97 7.49 -11.74 -7.72
N GLU A 98 8.12 -10.58 -7.79
CA GLU A 98 9.15 -10.31 -8.79
C GLU A 98 10.32 -11.29 -8.70
N ASN A 99 10.73 -11.65 -7.49
CA ASN A 99 11.80 -12.65 -7.26
C ASN A 99 11.38 -14.07 -7.63
N GLU A 100 10.08 -14.39 -7.63
CA GLU A 100 9.54 -15.69 -8.02
C GLU A 100 9.26 -15.79 -9.53
N LEU A 101 9.22 -14.65 -10.24
CA LEU A 101 8.97 -14.64 -11.67
C LEU A 101 10.16 -15.25 -12.42
N LEU A 102 9.88 -16.21 -13.27
CA LEU A 102 10.86 -16.76 -14.17
C LEU A 102 11.22 -15.73 -15.26
N PRO A 103 12.50 -15.65 -15.69
CA PRO A 103 12.94 -14.72 -16.73
C PRO A 103 12.48 -15.19 -18.12
N VAL A 104 11.17 -15.34 -18.30
CA VAL A 104 10.55 -15.77 -19.55
C VAL A 104 9.53 -14.72 -20.02
N PRO A 105 9.39 -14.50 -21.33
CA PRO A 105 8.39 -13.58 -21.85
C PRO A 105 6.98 -14.18 -21.71
N TYR A 106 6.27 -13.81 -20.65
CA TYR A 106 4.92 -14.34 -20.33
C TYR A 106 3.89 -14.11 -21.44
N PHE A 107 4.07 -13.11 -22.27
CA PHE A 107 3.17 -12.79 -23.38
C PHE A 107 3.11 -13.86 -24.46
N THR A 108 4.19 -14.60 -24.69
CA THR A 108 4.23 -15.65 -25.72
C THR A 108 3.35 -16.84 -25.37
N HIS A 109 3.26 -17.20 -24.11
CA HIS A 109 2.40 -18.31 -23.67
C HIS A 109 0.91 -17.98 -23.82
N PHE A 110 0.51 -16.76 -23.55
CA PHE A 110 -0.88 -16.34 -23.71
C PHE A 110 -1.30 -16.36 -25.19
N LEU A 111 -0.46 -15.82 -26.08
CA LEU A 111 -0.71 -15.83 -27.52
C LEU A 111 -0.74 -17.27 -28.10
N LEU A 112 0.18 -18.13 -27.66
CA LEU A 112 0.18 -19.55 -28.04
C LEU A 112 -1.09 -20.26 -27.59
N PHE A 113 -1.53 -20.02 -26.36
CA PHE A 113 -2.76 -20.62 -25.84
C PHE A 113 -3.99 -20.16 -26.63
N VAL A 114 -4.10 -18.88 -26.95
CA VAL A 114 -5.19 -18.31 -27.77
C VAL A 114 -5.16 -18.89 -29.18
N LEU A 115 -3.99 -19.02 -29.79
CA LEU A 115 -3.83 -19.61 -31.13
C LEU A 115 -4.23 -21.08 -31.13
N ILE A 116 -3.80 -21.87 -30.15
CA ILE A 116 -4.15 -23.30 -30.04
C ILE A 116 -5.68 -23.46 -29.87
N VAL A 117 -6.30 -22.68 -29.00
CA VAL A 117 -7.77 -22.73 -28.79
C VAL A 117 -8.50 -22.32 -30.06
N PHE A 118 -8.00 -21.31 -30.78
CA PHE A 118 -8.58 -20.87 -32.05
C PHE A 118 -8.48 -21.94 -33.14
N VAL A 119 -7.33 -22.57 -33.29
CA VAL A 119 -7.11 -23.66 -34.28
C VAL A 119 -7.97 -24.87 -33.97
N ILE A 120 -8.09 -25.28 -32.70
CA ILE A 120 -8.95 -26.40 -32.29
C ILE A 120 -10.43 -26.09 -32.54
N ARG A 121 -10.84 -24.84 -32.44
CA ARG A 121 -12.25 -24.46 -32.62
C ARG A 121 -12.65 -24.29 -34.08
N PHE A 122 -11.69 -24.10 -34.98
CA PHE A 122 -11.90 -23.94 -36.43
C PHE A 122 -11.39 -25.11 -37.28
N ALA A 123 -10.84 -26.11 -36.65
CA ALA A 123 -10.57 -27.41 -37.27
C ALA A 123 -11.76 -28.35 -37.04
#